data_f4b3bbea07db5747675607c3d597542a
#
_entry.id   f4b3bbea07db5747675607c3d597542a
#
_cell.length_a   1.000
_cell.length_b   1.000
_cell.length_c   1.000
_cell.angle_alpha   90.00
_cell.angle_beta   90.00
_cell.angle_gamma   90.00
#
_symmetry.space_group_name_H-M   'P 1'
#
loop_
_entity.id
_entity.type
_entity.pdbx_description
1 polymer ?
#
loop_
_entity_poly.entity_id
_entity_poly.type
_entity_poly.pdbx_seq_one_letter_code
_entity_poly.pdbx_strand_id
1 'polypeptide(L)'
;MSIDSPNIDSLDRWAFETRRVEKPWGHELIWALTDRYCGKVLFVKAGCALSLQFHNEKDESWLVQSGRAKLELGDAGQRVLSEEVVGPGAAFHYRPGTVHRVTALEDTTILEVSTPQIDDVVRLEDLYGREGTSQP
;
A
#
# COMPACT_ATOMS: atom_id res chain seq x y z
N MET A 1 -29.91 -0.16 29.45
CA MET A 1 -29.92 0.33 28.10
C MET A 1 -30.32 -0.81 27.18
N SER A 2 -31.24 -0.54 26.34
CA SER A 2 -31.58 -1.52 25.34
C SER A 2 -30.52 -1.54 24.24
N ILE A 3 -30.06 -2.72 23.88
CA ILE A 3 -29.17 -2.93 22.75
C ILE A 3 -29.88 -3.72 21.67
N ASP A 4 -31.16 -3.73 21.72
CA ASP A 4 -31.99 -4.43 20.76
C ASP A 4 -31.80 -3.91 19.36
N SER A 5 -31.34 -2.69 19.24
CA SER A 5 -30.98 -2.13 17.96
C SER A 5 -29.71 -1.33 18.16
N PRO A 6 -28.61 -1.73 17.53
CA PRO A 6 -27.45 -0.85 17.56
C PRO A 6 -27.89 0.52 17.06
N ASN A 7 -27.61 1.52 17.83
CA ASN A 7 -27.90 2.88 17.41
C ASN A 7 -26.89 3.28 16.33
N ILE A 8 -27.15 2.79 15.13
CA ILE A 8 -26.27 2.98 13.99
C ILE A 8 -26.09 4.46 13.70
N ASP A 9 -27.13 5.25 13.85
CA ASP A 9 -27.07 6.69 13.63
C ASP A 9 -26.05 7.36 14.55
N SER A 10 -25.93 6.89 15.80
CA SER A 10 -24.94 7.44 16.72
C SER A 10 -23.52 7.01 16.39
N LEU A 11 -23.34 5.90 15.67
CA LEU A 11 -22.04 5.42 15.23
C LEU A 11 -21.59 6.08 13.92
N ASP A 12 -22.52 6.49 13.08
CA ASP A 12 -22.23 7.05 11.76
C ASP A 12 -21.32 8.28 11.82
N ARG A 13 -21.41 9.07 12.85
CA ARG A 13 -20.53 10.25 12.98
C ARG A 13 -19.06 9.89 13.19
N TRP A 14 -18.76 8.64 13.54
CA TRP A 14 -17.39 8.14 13.65
C TRP A 14 -17.03 7.20 12.50
N ALA A 15 -17.98 6.84 11.69
CA ALA A 15 -17.74 5.93 10.57
C ALA A 15 -16.88 6.58 9.51
N PHE A 16 -16.00 5.80 8.92
CA PHE A 16 -15.24 6.19 7.74
C PHE A 16 -15.75 5.34 6.57
N GLU A 17 -16.14 6.00 5.50
CA GLU A 17 -16.54 5.30 4.29
C GLU A 17 -15.30 4.81 3.56
N THR A 18 -15.11 3.49 3.54
CA THR A 18 -13.96 2.90 2.87
C THR A 18 -13.98 3.18 1.37
N ARG A 19 -12.79 3.34 0.79
CA ARG A 19 -12.63 3.53 -0.65
C ARG A 19 -11.84 2.38 -1.25
N ARG A 20 -12.45 1.67 -2.17
CA ARG A 20 -11.77 0.66 -2.96
C ARG A 20 -11.28 1.29 -4.26
N VAL A 21 -9.99 1.17 -4.53
CA VAL A 21 -9.38 1.68 -5.76
C VAL A 21 -8.85 0.48 -6.53
N GLU A 22 -9.39 0.26 -7.73
CA GLU A 22 -8.90 -0.80 -8.60
C GLU A 22 -7.53 -0.42 -9.16
N LYS A 23 -6.64 -1.39 -9.20
CA LYS A 23 -5.28 -1.27 -9.70
C LYS A 23 -5.02 -2.34 -10.73
N PRO A 24 -4.06 -2.12 -11.66
CA PRO A 24 -3.71 -3.16 -12.63
C PRO A 24 -3.26 -4.47 -11.97
N TRP A 25 -2.70 -4.38 -10.78
CA TRP A 25 -2.14 -5.52 -10.02
C TRP A 25 -3.12 -6.12 -9.00
N GLY A 26 -4.26 -5.53 -8.80
CA GLY A 26 -5.24 -5.96 -7.81
C GLY A 26 -6.11 -4.81 -7.35
N HIS A 27 -6.08 -4.50 -6.06
CA HIS A 27 -6.78 -3.33 -5.55
C HIS A 27 -6.19 -2.87 -4.22
N GLU A 28 -6.51 -1.64 -3.86
CA GLU A 28 -6.28 -1.15 -2.51
C GLU A 28 -7.61 -0.74 -1.88
N LEU A 29 -7.71 -0.96 -0.58
CA LEU A 29 -8.84 -0.53 0.23
C LEU A 29 -8.34 0.49 1.23
N ILE A 30 -8.77 1.73 1.08
CA ILE A 30 -8.45 2.80 2.02
C ILE A 30 -9.51 2.76 3.12
N TRP A 31 -9.10 2.44 4.33
CA TRP A 31 -10.01 2.29 5.47
C TRP A 31 -9.80 3.36 6.55
N ALA A 32 -8.73 4.15 6.43
CA ALA A 32 -8.47 5.27 7.31
C ALA A 32 -7.75 6.36 6.53
N LEU A 33 -8.22 7.58 6.65
CA LEU A 33 -7.57 8.74 6.05
C LEU A 33 -7.94 9.98 6.83
N THR A 34 -6.94 10.61 7.43
CA THR A 34 -7.07 11.85 8.16
C THR A 34 -5.99 12.82 7.69
N ASP A 35 -5.93 13.99 8.26
CA ASP A 35 -4.86 14.95 7.97
C ASP A 35 -3.49 14.50 8.51
N ARG A 36 -3.44 13.39 9.26
CA ARG A 36 -2.22 12.90 9.90
C ARG A 36 -1.76 11.53 9.43
N TYR A 37 -2.67 10.68 9.00
CA TYR A 37 -2.33 9.30 8.63
C TYR A 37 -3.29 8.73 7.60
N CYS A 38 -2.84 7.63 7.00
CA CYS A 38 -3.63 6.83 6.09
C CYS A 38 -3.44 5.35 6.42
N GLY A 39 -4.52 4.57 6.35
CA GLY A 39 -4.48 3.12 6.49
C GLY A 39 -5.06 2.47 5.25
N LYS A 40 -4.33 1.50 4.69
CA LYS A 40 -4.76 0.78 3.49
C LYS A 40 -4.55 -0.72 3.65
N VAL A 41 -5.34 -1.47 2.90
CA VAL A 41 -5.05 -2.87 2.61
C VAL A 41 -4.73 -2.95 1.12
N LEU A 42 -3.59 -3.54 0.78
CA LEU A 42 -3.20 -3.78 -0.60
C LEU A 42 -3.38 -5.26 -0.90
N PHE A 43 -4.13 -5.57 -1.93
CA PHE A 43 -4.26 -6.93 -2.44
C PHE A 43 -3.57 -7.02 -3.79
N VAL A 44 -2.52 -7.84 -3.88
CA VAL A 44 -1.71 -8.02 -5.09
C VAL A 44 -1.92 -9.43 -5.59
N LYS A 45 -2.42 -9.56 -6.82
CA LYS A 45 -2.67 -10.86 -7.43
C LYS A 45 -1.36 -11.56 -7.78
N ALA A 46 -1.34 -12.87 -7.61
CA ALA A 46 -0.20 -13.69 -8.02
C ALA A 46 0.25 -13.35 -9.46
N GLY A 47 1.54 -13.15 -9.63
CA GLY A 47 2.13 -12.79 -10.91
C GLY A 47 2.08 -11.29 -11.25
N CYS A 48 1.44 -10.47 -10.41
CA CYS A 48 1.35 -9.04 -10.62
C CYS A 48 2.34 -8.30 -9.72
N ALA A 49 2.67 -7.07 -10.10
CA ALA A 49 3.62 -6.25 -9.36
C ALA A 49 3.13 -4.81 -9.28
N LEU A 50 3.46 -4.14 -8.19
CA LEU A 50 3.39 -2.69 -8.13
C LEU A 50 4.48 -2.10 -9.01
N SER A 51 4.41 -0.79 -9.27
CA SER A 51 5.51 -0.09 -9.93
C SER A 51 6.76 -0.08 -9.04
N LEU A 52 7.91 0.05 -9.65
CA LEU A 52 9.13 0.45 -8.94
C LEU A 52 9.00 1.94 -8.67
N GLN A 53 8.93 2.33 -7.41
CA GLN A 53 8.50 3.67 -7.04
C GLN A 53 9.18 4.17 -5.78
N PHE A 54 9.10 5.47 -5.58
CA PHE A 54 9.41 6.11 -4.31
C PHE A 54 8.44 7.28 -4.08
N HIS A 55 8.47 7.80 -2.87
CA HIS A 55 7.65 8.95 -2.47
C HIS A 55 8.54 10.10 -2.04
N ASN A 56 8.14 11.33 -2.33
CA ASN A 56 8.91 12.52 -1.96
C ASN A 56 8.70 12.89 -0.49
N GLU A 57 7.48 12.77 0.00
CA GLU A 57 7.11 13.18 1.37
C GLU A 57 6.49 12.04 2.17
N LYS A 58 5.80 11.13 1.50
CA LYS A 58 5.07 10.06 2.16
C LYS A 58 6.02 9.11 2.87
N ASP A 59 5.74 8.89 4.14
CA ASP A 59 6.41 7.90 4.99
C ASP A 59 5.43 6.77 5.21
N GLU A 60 5.84 5.51 4.99
CA GLU A 60 4.93 4.39 5.10
C GLU A 60 5.57 3.16 5.71
N SER A 61 4.73 2.31 6.28
CA SER A 61 5.14 0.99 6.77
C SER A 61 4.21 -0.06 6.21
N TRP A 62 4.77 -1.21 5.88
CA TRP A 62 4.04 -2.37 5.36
C TRP A 62 4.20 -3.56 6.29
N LEU A 63 3.11 -4.32 6.43
CA LEU A 63 3.11 -5.64 7.06
C LEU A 63 2.52 -6.62 6.06
N VAL A 64 3.27 -7.66 5.70
CA VAL A 64 2.73 -8.75 4.90
C VAL A 64 1.82 -9.59 5.79
N GLN A 65 0.53 -9.60 5.49
CA GLN A 65 -0.45 -10.35 6.25
C GLN A 65 -0.56 -11.79 5.74
N SER A 66 -0.57 -11.97 4.42
CA SER A 66 -0.70 -13.29 3.81
C SER A 66 -0.03 -13.30 2.43
N GLY A 67 0.32 -14.50 1.95
CA GLY A 67 0.91 -14.69 0.66
C GLY A 67 2.44 -14.75 0.69
N ARG A 68 3.04 -14.67 -0.48
CA ARG A 68 4.49 -14.61 -0.68
C ARG A 68 4.79 -13.65 -1.81
N ALA A 69 5.81 -12.86 -1.63
CA ALA A 69 6.16 -11.84 -2.60
C ALA A 69 7.67 -11.61 -2.65
N LYS A 70 8.15 -11.16 -3.80
CA LYS A 70 9.50 -10.65 -3.95
C LYS A 70 9.46 -9.15 -3.68
N LEU A 71 10.29 -8.69 -2.77
CA LEU A 71 10.42 -7.29 -2.43
C LEU A 71 11.77 -6.79 -2.91
N GLU A 72 11.76 -5.66 -3.62
CA GLU A 72 12.95 -4.97 -4.07
C GLU A 72 13.04 -3.63 -3.34
N LEU A 73 14.20 -3.35 -2.73
CA LEU A 73 14.41 -2.16 -1.89
C LEU A 73 15.75 -1.52 -2.15
N GLY A 74 15.81 -0.21 -2.07
CA GLY A 74 17.04 0.56 -2.13
C GLY A 74 16.80 2.05 -1.96
N ASP A 75 17.87 2.81 -1.98
CA ASP A 75 17.80 4.26 -1.94
C ASP A 75 17.70 4.81 -3.36
N ALA A 76 17.11 6.00 -3.52
CA ALA A 76 17.04 6.66 -4.81
C ALA A 76 18.44 6.85 -5.39
N GLY A 77 18.60 6.51 -6.67
CA GLY A 77 19.89 6.57 -7.35
C GLY A 77 20.74 5.33 -7.21
N GLN A 78 20.35 4.36 -6.42
CA GLN A 78 21.03 3.10 -6.27
C GLN A 78 20.86 2.23 -7.52
N ARG A 79 21.97 1.70 -8.07
CA ARG A 79 21.94 0.94 -9.32
C ARG A 79 21.37 -0.46 -9.16
N VAL A 80 21.67 -1.10 -8.04
CA VAL A 80 21.26 -2.47 -7.74
C VAL A 80 20.46 -2.44 -6.46
N LEU A 81 19.23 -2.91 -6.55
CA LEU A 81 18.35 -3.00 -5.40
C LEU A 81 18.57 -4.33 -4.69
N SER A 82 18.37 -4.34 -3.39
CA SER A 82 18.31 -5.58 -2.62
C SER A 82 17.01 -6.28 -2.93
N GLU A 83 17.05 -7.61 -3.10
CA GLU A 83 15.86 -8.43 -3.36
C GLU A 83 15.73 -9.49 -2.30
N GLU A 84 14.50 -9.74 -1.88
CA GLU A 84 14.20 -10.77 -0.90
C GLU A 84 12.79 -11.30 -1.09
N VAL A 85 12.62 -12.61 -0.92
CA VAL A 85 11.29 -13.22 -0.89
C VAL A 85 10.80 -13.15 0.55
N VAL A 86 9.62 -12.59 0.73
CA VAL A 86 9.03 -12.35 2.04
C VAL A 86 7.67 -13.01 2.15
N GLY A 87 7.26 -13.32 3.36
CA GLY A 87 5.99 -13.95 3.66
C GLY A 87 5.32 -13.32 4.89
N PRO A 88 4.25 -13.95 5.40
CA PRO A 88 3.48 -13.39 6.51
C PRO A 88 4.33 -13.04 7.72
N GLY A 89 4.08 -11.84 8.26
CA GLY A 89 4.81 -11.31 9.41
C GLY A 89 6.00 -10.43 9.06
N ALA A 90 6.44 -10.41 7.81
CA ALA A 90 7.49 -9.50 7.37
C ALA A 90 6.97 -8.07 7.39
N ALA A 91 7.74 -7.17 7.98
CA ALA A 91 7.36 -5.76 8.11
C ALA A 91 8.51 -4.86 7.70
N PHE A 92 8.18 -3.75 7.04
CA PHE A 92 9.15 -2.84 6.47
C PHE A 92 8.71 -1.40 6.67
N HIS A 93 9.68 -0.52 6.88
CA HIS A 93 9.45 0.92 6.95
C HIS A 93 10.16 1.60 5.78
N TYR A 94 9.40 2.33 4.98
CA TYR A 94 9.91 3.08 3.84
C TYR A 94 9.86 4.58 4.14
N ARG A 95 11.03 5.16 4.38
CA ARG A 95 11.17 6.61 4.51
C ARG A 95 10.99 7.26 3.14
N PRO A 96 10.65 8.56 3.08
CA PRO A 96 10.68 9.28 1.82
C PRO A 96 11.99 9.05 1.06
N GLY A 97 11.91 8.80 -0.24
CA GLY A 97 13.07 8.48 -1.06
C GLY A 97 13.43 7.00 -1.13
N THR A 98 12.84 6.14 -0.32
CA THR A 98 13.09 4.70 -0.41
C THR A 98 12.42 4.14 -1.67
N VAL A 99 13.24 3.57 -2.55
CA VAL A 99 12.76 2.91 -3.77
C VAL A 99 12.31 1.50 -3.42
N HIS A 100 11.11 1.14 -3.83
CA HIS A 100 10.56 -0.17 -3.50
C HIS A 100 9.63 -0.68 -4.58
N ARG A 101 9.57 -2.01 -4.71
CA ARG A 101 8.61 -2.71 -5.54
C ARG A 101 8.31 -4.07 -4.93
N VAL A 102 7.03 -4.45 -4.93
CA VAL A 102 6.59 -5.79 -4.57
C VAL A 102 6.04 -6.49 -5.79
N THR A 103 6.44 -7.75 -5.97
CA THR A 103 5.91 -8.65 -7.01
C THR A 103 5.33 -9.86 -6.29
N ALA A 104 4.05 -10.09 -6.45
CA ALA A 104 3.39 -11.21 -5.79
C ALA A 104 3.73 -12.54 -6.47
N LEU A 105 4.23 -13.49 -5.69
CA LEU A 105 4.44 -14.88 -6.14
C LEU A 105 3.18 -15.70 -5.91
N GLU A 106 2.40 -15.35 -4.92
CA GLU A 106 1.07 -15.85 -4.60
C GLU A 106 0.19 -14.64 -4.37
N ASP A 107 -1.11 -14.82 -4.30
CA ASP A 107 -2.01 -13.73 -3.89
C ASP A 107 -1.54 -13.22 -2.52
N THR A 108 -1.25 -11.94 -2.45
CA THR A 108 -0.60 -11.33 -1.29
C THR A 108 -1.44 -10.18 -0.75
N THR A 109 -1.63 -10.17 0.56
CA THR A 109 -2.30 -9.07 1.26
C THR A 109 -1.28 -8.35 2.12
N ILE A 110 -1.21 -7.04 1.95
CA ILE A 110 -0.28 -6.16 2.68
C ILE A 110 -1.11 -5.11 3.42
N LEU A 111 -0.79 -4.92 4.69
CA LEU A 111 -1.36 -3.82 5.47
C LEU A 111 -0.39 -2.64 5.41
N GLU A 112 -0.91 -1.48 5.05
CA GLU A 112 -0.13 -0.25 4.98
C GLU A 112 -0.66 0.77 5.97
N VAL A 113 0.26 1.41 6.70
CA VAL A 113 0.00 2.66 7.40
C VAL A 113 0.96 3.70 6.86
N SER A 114 0.49 4.92 6.67
CA SER A 114 1.32 5.97 6.10
C SER A 114 0.88 7.35 6.55
N THR A 115 1.71 8.33 6.24
CA THR A 115 1.30 9.73 6.24
C THR A 115 0.29 9.96 5.10
N PRO A 116 -0.47 11.07 5.09
CA PRO A 116 -1.66 11.15 4.24
C PRO A 116 -1.42 11.57 2.78
N GLN A 117 -0.18 11.68 2.32
CA GLN A 117 0.13 12.08 0.94
C GLN A 117 -0.17 10.94 -0.05
N ILE A 118 -1.44 10.63 -0.26
CA ILE A 118 -1.86 9.46 -1.04
C ILE A 118 -1.53 9.56 -2.53
N ASP A 119 -1.32 10.77 -3.05
CA ASP A 119 -1.01 11.01 -4.47
C ASP A 119 0.48 11.22 -4.72
N ASP A 120 1.29 11.16 -3.68
CA ASP A 120 2.74 11.37 -3.77
C ASP A 120 3.43 10.07 -4.20
N VAL A 121 3.57 9.89 -5.49
CA VAL A 121 4.28 8.73 -6.03
C VAL A 121 5.07 9.12 -7.29
N VAL A 122 6.32 8.66 -7.35
CA VAL A 122 7.16 8.74 -8.55
C VAL A 122 7.42 7.31 -9.01
N ARG A 123 6.89 6.95 -10.16
CA ARG A 123 7.05 5.62 -10.74
C ARG A 123 8.23 5.60 -11.68
N LEU A 124 9.24 4.79 -11.35
CA LEU A 124 10.45 4.65 -12.15
C LEU A 124 10.28 3.59 -13.24
N GLU A 125 9.60 2.48 -12.92
CA GLU A 125 9.25 1.40 -13.83
C GLU A 125 7.85 0.91 -13.50
N ASP A 126 7.08 0.58 -14.52
CA ASP A 126 5.74 0.07 -14.32
C ASP A 126 5.37 -0.87 -15.47
N LEU A 127 4.93 -2.08 -15.15
CA LEU A 127 4.50 -3.07 -16.13
C LEU A 127 3.23 -2.63 -16.88
N TYR A 128 2.55 -1.61 -16.40
CA TYR A 128 1.24 -1.17 -16.92
C TYR A 128 1.29 0.21 -17.56
N GLY A 129 2.49 0.74 -17.82
CA GLY A 129 2.68 1.98 -18.56
C GLY A 129 2.41 3.27 -17.80
N ARG A 130 2.48 3.26 -16.46
CA ARG A 130 2.19 4.44 -15.63
C ARG A 130 3.43 5.18 -15.15
N GLU A 131 4.61 4.94 -15.75
CA GLU A 131 5.85 5.59 -15.32
C GLU A 131 5.68 7.11 -15.28
N GLY A 132 6.21 7.73 -14.25
CA GLY A 132 6.22 9.18 -14.07
C GLY A 132 4.86 9.79 -13.74
N THR A 133 3.81 8.98 -13.51
CA THR A 133 2.48 9.49 -13.23
C THR A 133 2.00 9.08 -11.84
N SER A 134 1.00 9.81 -11.31
CA SER A 134 0.30 9.46 -10.08
C SER A 134 -1.05 8.78 -10.36
N GLN A 135 -1.30 8.34 -11.59
CA GLN A 135 -2.53 7.62 -11.92
C GLN A 135 -2.67 6.33 -11.10
N PRO A 136 -3.89 6.00 -10.73
CA PRO A 136 -4.16 4.74 -10.03
C PRO A 136 -3.73 3.51 -10.82
#